data_3110ccb87df35fad3e0a97ffe20011e3
#
_entry.id   3110ccb87df35fad3e0a97ffe20011e3
#
_cell.length_a   1.000
_cell.length_b   1.000
_cell.length_c   1.000
_cell.angle_alpha   90.00
_cell.angle_beta   90.00
_cell.angle_gamma   90.00
#
_symmetry.space_group_name_H-M   'P 1'
#
loop_
_entity.id
_entity.type
_entity.pdbx_description
1 polymer ?
#
loop_
_entity_poly.entity_id
_entity_poly.type
_entity_poly.pdbx_seq_one_letter_code
_entity_poly.pdbx_strand_id
1 'polypeptide(L)'
;SSRFMKTMTEGPNPAPLFPKLTPRDVHKMAVGQVGYTGWCDEDGKMLDDGTVSRLGENLFRLTSAEPSLRWLSMNAVGMDVTITEVTEQVAALSLQGPKSRTVLNRVCAKSLDKLKYFRVMPNTLAGKPVTISRTGYTGDLGYEIWIDVADALHVWDALMAAGNDYGIVPCGILAMDMARVEAGLFMIDVDYTAANHAWIEGQKSTPLEMGLDWAVQLDKPGYFVGRRALEREKSEGSAWKLMGFEVDWESMERLFAASGLPPQIPGMAVRGSLPLLLGGNQVGYASTSTWSPVLKKYIALVHLQRPYYEPGTQLQMEITVEHKRLHANGKVVKLPFYEPEWKKK
;
A
#
# COMPACT_ATOMS: atom_id res chain seq x y z
N SER A 1 -11.66 -9.69 6.25
CA SER A 1 -11.83 -8.78 5.10
C SER A 1 -11.52 -7.37 5.55
N SER A 2 -10.49 -6.78 4.97
CA SER A 2 -10.23 -5.37 5.16
C SER A 2 -11.44 -4.57 4.67
N ARG A 3 -11.98 -3.70 5.51
CA ARG A 3 -13.06 -2.78 5.13
C ARG A 3 -12.50 -1.65 4.26
N PHE A 4 -11.97 -1.98 3.10
CA PHE A 4 -11.71 -0.94 2.12
C PHE A 4 -13.02 -0.33 1.67
N MET A 5 -13.10 0.99 1.77
CA MET A 5 -14.21 1.76 1.26
C MET A 5 -14.18 1.74 -0.26
N LYS A 6 -15.34 1.58 -0.88
CA LYS A 6 -15.47 1.49 -2.34
C LYS A 6 -16.50 2.50 -2.80
N THR A 7 -16.06 3.43 -3.63
CA THR A 7 -16.92 4.48 -4.19
C THR A 7 -16.92 4.37 -5.70
N MET A 8 -18.12 4.27 -6.28
CA MET A 8 -18.33 4.37 -7.73
C MET A 8 -18.58 5.81 -8.10
N THR A 9 -17.98 6.26 -9.19
CA THR A 9 -18.18 7.60 -9.74
C THR A 9 -18.50 7.45 -11.22
N GLU A 10 -19.66 7.97 -11.62
CA GLU A 10 -20.15 7.93 -12.99
C GLU A 10 -20.82 9.24 -13.39
N GLY A 11 -21.03 9.48 -14.68
CA GLY A 11 -21.73 10.64 -15.19
C GLY A 11 -21.27 11.01 -16.59
N PRO A 12 -21.92 12.00 -17.23
CA PRO A 12 -21.54 12.47 -18.56
C PRO A 12 -20.09 12.97 -18.63
N ASN A 13 -19.59 13.51 -17.51
CA ASN A 13 -18.21 13.99 -17.42
C ASN A 13 -17.61 13.78 -16.01
N PRO A 14 -17.36 12.55 -15.55
CA PRO A 14 -16.70 12.30 -14.26
C PRO A 14 -15.18 12.59 -14.34
N ALA A 15 -14.69 12.82 -15.55
CA ALA A 15 -13.28 13.06 -15.84
C ALA A 15 -12.67 14.26 -15.09
N PRO A 16 -13.36 15.39 -14.76
CA PRO A 16 -12.75 16.49 -14.03
C PRO A 16 -12.49 16.22 -12.55
N LEU A 17 -13.24 15.31 -11.90
CA LEU A 17 -13.17 15.12 -10.45
C LEU A 17 -11.82 14.56 -10.02
N PHE A 18 -11.44 13.39 -10.52
CA PHE A 18 -10.19 12.74 -10.09
C PHE A 18 -8.93 13.54 -10.42
N PRO A 19 -8.79 14.16 -11.61
CA PRO A 19 -7.64 15.03 -11.88
C PRO A 19 -7.52 16.23 -10.94
N LYS A 20 -8.64 16.73 -10.40
CA LYS A 20 -8.64 17.78 -9.38
C LYS A 20 -8.22 17.26 -8.00
N LEU A 21 -8.50 16.01 -7.69
CA LEU A 21 -8.33 15.42 -6.38
C LEU A 21 -7.01 14.68 -6.20
N THR A 22 -6.46 14.12 -7.28
CA THR A 22 -5.28 13.26 -7.20
C THR A 22 -4.10 13.85 -7.95
N PRO A 23 -2.88 13.69 -7.46
CA PRO A 23 -1.68 14.09 -8.20
C PRO A 23 -1.43 13.24 -9.44
N ARG A 24 -2.07 12.08 -9.56
CA ARG A 24 -2.00 11.22 -10.76
C ARG A 24 -2.87 11.77 -11.90
N ASP A 25 -2.38 11.68 -13.13
CA ASP A 25 -3.15 12.02 -14.33
C ASP A 25 -4.09 10.86 -14.70
N VAL A 26 -5.31 10.92 -14.18
CA VAL A 26 -6.35 9.90 -14.41
C VAL A 26 -6.90 9.98 -15.86
N HIS A 27 -6.76 11.12 -16.55
CA HIS A 27 -7.18 11.24 -17.95
C HIS A 27 -6.40 10.33 -18.88
N LYS A 28 -5.11 10.10 -18.59
CA LYS A 28 -4.25 9.19 -19.39
C LYS A 28 -4.53 7.71 -19.13
N MET A 29 -5.37 7.37 -18.15
CA MET A 29 -5.70 5.96 -17.90
C MET A 29 -6.63 5.42 -18.99
N ALA A 30 -6.28 4.28 -19.55
CA ALA A 30 -7.16 3.54 -20.44
C ALA A 30 -8.29 2.85 -19.68
N VAL A 31 -9.42 2.57 -20.33
CA VAL A 31 -10.45 1.66 -19.80
C VAL A 31 -9.80 0.31 -19.48
N GLY A 32 -10.12 -0.27 -18.33
CA GLY A 32 -9.47 -1.46 -17.81
C GLY A 32 -8.11 -1.22 -17.16
N GLN A 33 -7.75 0.03 -16.89
CA GLN A 33 -6.53 0.36 -16.13
C GLN A 33 -6.85 0.65 -14.67
N VAL A 34 -5.93 0.24 -13.80
CA VAL A 34 -5.88 0.61 -12.37
C VAL A 34 -4.74 1.59 -12.17
N GLY A 35 -4.94 2.62 -11.37
CA GLY A 35 -3.92 3.58 -10.96
C GLY A 35 -3.87 3.66 -9.45
N TYR A 36 -2.68 3.49 -8.85
CA TYR A 36 -2.49 3.79 -7.44
C TYR A 36 -2.15 5.27 -7.29
N THR A 37 -2.72 5.92 -6.28
CA THR A 37 -2.50 7.34 -5.99
C THR A 37 -2.78 7.65 -4.53
N GLY A 38 -2.10 8.65 -3.97
CA GLY A 38 -2.57 9.36 -2.79
C GLY A 38 -3.43 10.55 -3.19
N TRP A 39 -4.11 11.14 -2.22
CA TRP A 39 -4.71 12.48 -2.33
C TRP A 39 -4.40 13.28 -1.08
N CYS A 40 -4.35 14.58 -1.23
CA CYS A 40 -3.78 15.48 -0.25
C CYS A 40 -4.74 16.61 0.13
N ASP A 41 -4.43 17.27 1.25
CA ASP A 41 -4.92 18.61 1.54
C ASP A 41 -4.17 19.69 0.71
N GLU A 42 -4.51 20.96 0.93
CA GLU A 42 -3.92 22.09 0.22
C GLU A 42 -2.43 22.28 0.52
N ASP A 43 -1.96 21.79 1.67
CA ASP A 43 -0.55 21.82 2.09
C ASP A 43 0.26 20.61 1.55
N GLY A 44 -0.36 19.79 0.68
CA GLY A 44 0.25 18.62 0.06
C GLY A 44 0.41 17.44 1.01
N LYS A 45 -0.25 17.46 2.16
CA LYS A 45 -0.20 16.38 3.15
C LYS A 45 -1.25 15.31 2.84
N MET A 46 -0.87 14.05 2.92
CA MET A 46 -1.71 12.91 2.57
C MET A 46 -2.94 12.81 3.48
N LEU A 47 -4.12 12.81 2.87
CA LEU A 47 -5.39 12.48 3.51
C LEU A 47 -5.63 10.97 3.51
N ASP A 48 -5.33 10.31 2.39
CA ASP A 48 -5.46 8.86 2.22
C ASP A 48 -4.72 8.44 0.94
N ASP A 49 -4.65 7.14 0.71
CA ASP A 49 -4.13 6.52 -0.51
C ASP A 49 -5.02 5.37 -0.97
N GLY A 50 -4.89 5.01 -2.24
CA GLY A 50 -5.70 3.92 -2.76
C GLY A 50 -5.58 3.71 -4.26
N THR A 51 -6.57 3.01 -4.82
CA THR A 51 -6.58 2.70 -6.25
C THR A 51 -7.79 3.32 -6.94
N VAL A 52 -7.53 3.92 -8.09
CA VAL A 52 -8.57 4.33 -9.05
C VAL A 52 -8.60 3.31 -10.18
N SER A 53 -9.72 2.64 -10.38
CA SER A 53 -9.95 1.71 -11.50
C SER A 53 -10.87 2.36 -12.53
N ARG A 54 -10.42 2.51 -13.77
CA ARG A 54 -11.27 2.97 -14.88
C ARG A 54 -12.00 1.78 -15.48
N LEU A 55 -13.25 1.57 -15.07
CA LEU A 55 -14.06 0.40 -15.47
C LEU A 55 -14.81 0.61 -16.78
N GLY A 56 -15.05 1.85 -17.18
CA GLY A 56 -15.69 2.26 -18.42
C GLY A 56 -15.19 3.64 -18.85
N GLU A 57 -15.73 4.16 -19.95
CA GLU A 57 -15.34 5.51 -20.41
C GLU A 57 -15.57 6.55 -19.32
N ASN A 58 -16.74 6.49 -18.68
CA ASN A 58 -17.19 7.42 -17.65
C ASN A 58 -17.49 6.72 -16.31
N LEU A 59 -16.91 5.55 -16.07
CA LEU A 59 -17.14 4.78 -14.87
C LEU A 59 -15.82 4.49 -14.16
N PHE A 60 -15.71 4.99 -12.93
CA PHE A 60 -14.54 4.80 -12.10
C PHE A 60 -14.92 4.19 -10.75
N ARG A 61 -14.02 3.37 -10.21
CA ARG A 61 -14.09 2.91 -8.82
C ARG A 61 -12.86 3.41 -8.07
N LEU A 62 -13.09 4.16 -7.00
CA LEU A 62 -12.07 4.48 -6.01
C LEU A 62 -12.13 3.44 -4.89
N THR A 63 -10.98 2.93 -4.50
CA THR A 63 -10.83 2.09 -3.30
C THR A 63 -9.90 2.83 -2.35
N SER A 64 -10.35 3.08 -1.12
CA SER A 64 -9.65 3.85 -0.09
C SER A 64 -9.67 3.10 1.24
N ALA A 65 -8.82 3.49 2.18
CA ALA A 65 -8.85 2.94 3.53
C ALA A 65 -9.94 3.62 4.37
N GLU A 66 -10.11 4.92 4.21
CA GLU A 66 -11.03 5.75 4.99
C GLU A 66 -12.29 6.15 4.18
N PRO A 67 -13.39 6.54 4.87
CA PRO A 67 -14.61 7.02 4.22
C PRO A 67 -14.35 8.31 3.44
N SER A 68 -14.31 8.22 2.12
CA SER A 68 -13.99 9.35 1.24
C SER A 68 -15.21 10.02 0.60
N LEU A 69 -16.42 9.48 0.80
CA LEU A 69 -17.64 9.96 0.14
C LEU A 69 -17.88 11.47 0.36
N ARG A 70 -17.76 11.94 1.61
CA ARG A 70 -17.97 13.36 1.94
C ARG A 70 -16.96 14.26 1.21
N TRP A 71 -15.69 13.90 1.23
CA TRP A 71 -14.62 14.65 0.58
C TRP A 71 -14.80 14.68 -0.94
N LEU A 72 -15.14 13.55 -1.55
CA LEU A 72 -15.47 13.47 -2.98
C LEU A 72 -16.66 14.37 -3.32
N SER A 73 -17.76 14.29 -2.55
CA SER A 73 -18.97 15.07 -2.81
C SER A 73 -18.75 16.58 -2.68
N MET A 74 -17.99 17.03 -1.69
CA MET A 74 -17.63 18.44 -1.53
C MET A 74 -16.83 18.98 -2.72
N ASN A 75 -15.93 18.18 -3.26
CA ASN A 75 -15.09 18.56 -4.40
C ASN A 75 -15.81 18.42 -5.75
N ALA A 76 -16.92 17.69 -5.80
CA ALA A 76 -17.75 17.50 -6.99
C ALA A 76 -18.81 18.58 -7.19
N VAL A 77 -18.92 19.55 -6.28
CA VAL A 77 -19.91 20.64 -6.40
C VAL A 77 -19.75 21.37 -7.74
N GLY A 78 -20.85 21.47 -8.49
CA GLY A 78 -20.89 22.05 -9.83
C GLY A 78 -20.46 21.13 -10.96
N MET A 79 -20.19 19.85 -10.67
CA MET A 79 -19.86 18.83 -11.67
C MET A 79 -21.08 17.92 -11.91
N ASP A 80 -21.24 17.47 -13.16
CA ASP A 80 -22.28 16.50 -13.53
C ASP A 80 -21.76 15.08 -13.31
N VAL A 81 -21.71 14.68 -12.04
CA VAL A 81 -21.21 13.38 -11.60
C VAL A 81 -22.10 12.80 -10.51
N THR A 82 -22.30 11.48 -10.55
CA THR A 82 -22.94 10.70 -9.49
C THR A 82 -21.86 9.94 -8.71
N ILE A 83 -21.87 10.07 -7.39
CA ILE A 83 -20.92 9.39 -6.51
C ILE A 83 -21.72 8.48 -5.58
N THR A 84 -21.46 7.20 -5.65
CA THR A 84 -22.18 6.15 -4.88
C THR A 84 -21.19 5.33 -4.07
N GLU A 85 -21.40 5.24 -2.76
CA GLU A 85 -20.67 4.29 -1.94
C GLU A 85 -21.26 2.89 -2.14
N VAL A 86 -20.39 1.92 -2.48
CA VAL A 86 -20.76 0.52 -2.78
C VAL A 86 -20.02 -0.46 -1.87
N THR A 87 -19.57 -0.01 -0.72
CA THR A 87 -18.76 -0.81 0.21
C THR A 87 -19.45 -2.07 0.66
N GLU A 88 -20.74 -1.98 0.98
CA GLU A 88 -21.54 -3.10 1.47
C GLU A 88 -22.07 -4.01 0.34
N GLN A 89 -22.08 -3.54 -0.90
CA GLN A 89 -22.55 -4.30 -2.07
C GLN A 89 -21.44 -5.09 -2.74
N VAL A 90 -20.19 -4.62 -2.66
CA VAL A 90 -19.06 -5.21 -3.36
C VAL A 90 -18.07 -5.81 -2.38
N ALA A 91 -17.99 -7.13 -2.35
CA ALA A 91 -16.94 -7.86 -1.65
C ALA A 91 -15.64 -7.88 -2.49
N ALA A 92 -14.50 -8.02 -1.81
CA ALA A 92 -13.20 -8.18 -2.44
C ALA A 92 -12.46 -9.37 -1.84
N LEU A 93 -12.01 -10.29 -2.68
CA LEU A 93 -11.14 -11.40 -2.32
C LEU A 93 -9.76 -11.15 -2.92
N SER A 94 -8.72 -11.41 -2.15
CA SER A 94 -7.32 -11.24 -2.57
C SER A 94 -6.67 -12.62 -2.66
N LEU A 95 -6.29 -13.04 -3.88
CA LEU A 95 -5.56 -14.28 -4.14
C LEU A 95 -4.14 -13.93 -4.58
N GLN A 96 -3.16 -14.24 -3.73
CA GLN A 96 -1.77 -13.81 -3.89
C GLN A 96 -0.82 -15.00 -3.90
N GLY A 97 0.31 -14.87 -4.55
CA GLY A 97 1.38 -15.87 -4.65
C GLY A 97 1.60 -16.37 -6.08
N PRO A 98 2.73 -17.06 -6.33
CA PRO A 98 3.17 -17.42 -7.67
C PRO A 98 2.22 -18.37 -8.43
N LYS A 99 1.34 -19.09 -7.72
CA LYS A 99 0.34 -19.99 -8.30
C LYS A 99 -1.05 -19.35 -8.49
N SER A 100 -1.24 -18.10 -8.10
CA SER A 100 -2.54 -17.41 -8.12
C SER A 100 -3.18 -17.40 -9.51
N ARG A 101 -2.41 -17.14 -10.58
CA ARG A 101 -2.91 -17.19 -11.98
C ARG A 101 -3.39 -18.58 -12.36
N THR A 102 -2.62 -19.60 -12.01
CA THR A 102 -2.95 -21.00 -12.31
C THR A 102 -4.27 -21.41 -11.66
N VAL A 103 -4.46 -21.06 -10.39
CA VAL A 103 -5.68 -21.34 -9.64
C VAL A 103 -6.87 -20.61 -10.29
N LEU A 104 -6.74 -19.32 -10.58
CA LEU A 104 -7.83 -18.53 -11.19
C LEU A 104 -8.23 -19.05 -12.57
N ASN A 105 -7.26 -19.41 -13.42
CA ASN A 105 -7.56 -19.93 -14.76
C ASN A 105 -8.34 -21.25 -14.75
N ARG A 106 -8.40 -21.99 -13.62
CA ARG A 106 -9.23 -23.20 -13.49
C ARG A 106 -10.71 -22.89 -13.31
N VAL A 107 -11.05 -21.73 -12.79
CA VAL A 107 -12.43 -21.37 -12.39
C VAL A 107 -12.97 -20.15 -13.13
N CYS A 108 -12.12 -19.42 -13.83
CA CYS A 108 -12.52 -18.28 -14.66
C CYS A 108 -12.92 -18.69 -16.07
N ALA A 109 -13.96 -18.07 -16.61
CA ALA A 109 -14.41 -18.29 -17.99
C ALA A 109 -13.42 -17.74 -19.02
N LYS A 110 -12.72 -16.62 -18.70
CA LYS A 110 -11.72 -16.01 -19.57
C LYS A 110 -10.34 -16.17 -18.93
N SER A 111 -9.32 -16.59 -19.70
CA SER A 111 -7.94 -16.68 -19.24
C SER A 111 -7.40 -15.32 -18.79
N LEU A 112 -6.61 -15.35 -17.72
CA LEU A 112 -5.92 -14.18 -17.14
C LEU A 112 -4.46 -14.04 -17.65
N ASP A 113 -4.00 -14.90 -18.57
CA ASP A 113 -2.61 -14.93 -19.04
C ASP A 113 -2.19 -13.60 -19.67
N LYS A 114 -3.13 -12.91 -20.35
CA LYS A 114 -2.91 -11.60 -20.98
C LYS A 114 -3.23 -10.40 -20.07
N LEU A 115 -3.74 -10.63 -18.86
CA LEU A 115 -4.04 -9.54 -17.95
C LEU A 115 -2.72 -8.98 -17.36
N LYS A 116 -2.35 -7.78 -17.81
CA LYS A 116 -1.12 -7.10 -17.38
C LYS A 116 -1.23 -6.55 -15.96
N TYR A 117 -0.09 -6.32 -15.34
CA TYR A 117 0.02 -5.66 -14.04
C TYR A 117 -0.69 -4.30 -14.04
N PHE A 118 -1.43 -3.98 -12.98
CA PHE A 118 -2.31 -2.81 -12.86
C PHE A 118 -3.36 -2.71 -13.99
N ARG A 119 -3.92 -3.87 -14.38
CA ARG A 119 -5.09 -3.95 -15.28
C ARG A 119 -6.23 -4.66 -14.58
N VAL A 120 -7.43 -4.32 -15.03
CA VAL A 120 -8.70 -4.89 -14.53
C VAL A 120 -9.55 -5.31 -15.71
N MET A 121 -10.25 -6.43 -15.57
CA MET A 121 -11.18 -6.93 -16.59
C MET A 121 -12.41 -7.58 -15.98
N PRO A 122 -13.58 -7.49 -16.64
CA PRO A 122 -14.74 -8.29 -16.28
C PRO A 122 -14.53 -9.75 -16.68
N ASN A 123 -14.95 -10.65 -15.80
CA ASN A 123 -14.87 -12.10 -15.99
C ASN A 123 -16.10 -12.78 -15.38
N THR A 124 -16.18 -14.08 -15.51
CA THR A 124 -17.10 -14.97 -14.79
C THR A 124 -16.24 -15.98 -14.04
N LEU A 125 -16.45 -16.13 -12.72
CA LEU A 125 -15.76 -17.09 -11.87
C LEU A 125 -16.78 -18.04 -11.25
N ALA A 126 -16.63 -19.33 -11.52
CA ALA A 126 -17.57 -20.37 -11.07
C ALA A 126 -19.04 -20.01 -11.38
N GLY A 127 -19.31 -19.44 -12.56
CA GLY A 127 -20.65 -19.04 -13.01
C GLY A 127 -21.14 -17.68 -12.49
N LYS A 128 -20.36 -16.97 -11.65
CA LYS A 128 -20.72 -15.67 -11.07
C LYS A 128 -19.97 -14.52 -11.75
N PRO A 129 -20.66 -13.39 -12.05
CA PRO A 129 -20.00 -12.20 -12.59
C PRO A 129 -18.99 -11.63 -11.60
N VAL A 130 -17.79 -11.35 -12.05
CA VAL A 130 -16.72 -10.74 -11.24
C VAL A 130 -15.95 -9.72 -12.06
N THR A 131 -15.26 -8.80 -11.36
CA THR A 131 -14.22 -7.98 -11.95
C THR A 131 -12.90 -8.39 -11.32
N ILE A 132 -11.88 -8.70 -12.12
CA ILE A 132 -10.58 -9.15 -11.63
C ILE A 132 -9.52 -8.14 -11.98
N SER A 133 -8.80 -7.61 -10.99
CA SER A 133 -7.63 -6.78 -11.18
C SER A 133 -6.35 -7.55 -10.86
N ARG A 134 -5.29 -7.31 -11.65
CA ARG A 134 -3.95 -7.82 -11.34
C ARG A 134 -3.23 -6.79 -10.47
N THR A 135 -3.64 -6.80 -9.21
CA THR A 135 -3.19 -5.93 -8.12
C THR A 135 -3.09 -6.76 -6.84
N GLY A 136 -2.46 -6.21 -5.81
CA GLY A 136 -2.36 -6.87 -4.51
C GLY A 136 -1.48 -6.10 -3.53
N TYR A 137 -1.50 -6.53 -2.28
CA TYR A 137 -0.83 -5.86 -1.16
C TYR A 137 0.25 -6.73 -0.50
N THR A 138 0.84 -7.67 -1.27
CA THR A 138 1.84 -8.64 -0.75
C THR A 138 3.18 -8.61 -1.48
N GLY A 139 3.28 -7.78 -2.54
CA GLY A 139 4.51 -7.74 -3.35
C GLY A 139 4.73 -8.92 -4.29
N ASP A 140 3.87 -9.92 -4.27
CA ASP A 140 3.92 -11.10 -5.14
C ASP A 140 2.97 -10.97 -6.36
N LEU A 141 2.98 -11.97 -7.25
CA LEU A 141 1.95 -12.13 -8.26
C LEU A 141 0.60 -12.30 -7.56
N GLY A 142 -0.36 -11.46 -7.92
CA GLY A 142 -1.64 -11.52 -7.25
C GLY A 142 -2.77 -10.87 -8.02
N TYR A 143 -3.97 -11.20 -7.56
CA TYR A 143 -5.22 -10.73 -8.13
C TYR A 143 -6.20 -10.37 -7.03
N GLU A 144 -6.95 -9.31 -7.27
CA GLU A 144 -8.10 -8.94 -6.45
C GLU A 144 -9.37 -9.20 -7.26
N ILE A 145 -10.31 -9.92 -6.63
CA ILE A 145 -11.55 -10.36 -7.24
C ILE A 145 -12.68 -9.58 -6.57
N TRP A 146 -13.37 -8.77 -7.37
CA TRP A 146 -14.43 -7.89 -6.94
C TRP A 146 -15.76 -8.49 -7.35
N ILE A 147 -16.64 -8.74 -6.38
CA ILE A 147 -17.84 -9.56 -6.51
C ILE A 147 -19.02 -8.92 -5.80
N ASP A 148 -20.23 -9.19 -6.24
CA ASP A 148 -21.44 -8.95 -5.42
C ASP A 148 -21.31 -9.70 -4.09
N VAL A 149 -21.64 -9.02 -3.00
CA VAL A 149 -21.52 -9.60 -1.64
C VAL A 149 -22.32 -10.91 -1.50
N ALA A 150 -23.45 -11.04 -2.19
CA ALA A 150 -24.29 -12.24 -2.17
C ALA A 150 -23.57 -13.47 -2.76
N ASP A 151 -22.63 -13.27 -3.69
CA ASP A 151 -21.89 -14.34 -4.36
C ASP A 151 -20.50 -14.62 -3.74
N ALA A 152 -20.08 -13.82 -2.74
CA ALA A 152 -18.73 -13.86 -2.20
C ALA A 152 -18.32 -15.23 -1.62
N LEU A 153 -19.23 -15.89 -0.88
CA LEU A 153 -18.96 -17.20 -0.29
C LEU A 153 -18.84 -18.28 -1.37
N HIS A 154 -19.72 -18.28 -2.37
CA HIS A 154 -19.65 -19.21 -3.49
C HIS A 154 -18.32 -19.11 -4.25
N VAL A 155 -17.87 -17.89 -4.51
CA VAL A 155 -16.57 -17.64 -5.18
C VAL A 155 -15.39 -18.05 -4.30
N TRP A 156 -15.46 -17.79 -2.98
CA TRP A 156 -14.46 -18.25 -2.03
C TRP A 156 -14.31 -19.78 -2.05
N ASP A 157 -15.43 -20.52 -1.94
CA ASP A 157 -15.41 -21.97 -1.93
C ASP A 157 -14.85 -22.55 -3.24
N ALA A 158 -15.22 -21.96 -4.38
CA ALA A 158 -14.69 -22.35 -5.68
C ALA A 158 -13.16 -22.13 -5.79
N LEU A 159 -12.66 -21.02 -5.26
CA LEU A 159 -11.22 -20.73 -5.23
C LEU A 159 -10.48 -21.73 -4.33
N MET A 160 -11.00 -22.00 -3.13
CA MET A 160 -10.39 -22.94 -2.20
C MET A 160 -10.34 -24.35 -2.79
N ALA A 161 -11.43 -24.81 -3.44
CA ALA A 161 -11.47 -26.10 -4.12
C ALA A 161 -10.46 -26.18 -5.27
N ALA A 162 -10.41 -25.15 -6.13
CA ALA A 162 -9.48 -25.10 -7.27
C ALA A 162 -8.00 -25.00 -6.86
N GLY A 163 -7.74 -24.38 -5.72
CA GLY A 163 -6.39 -24.15 -5.21
C GLY A 163 -5.83 -25.28 -4.35
N ASN A 164 -6.67 -26.27 -3.97
CA ASN A 164 -6.26 -27.35 -3.07
C ASN A 164 -4.98 -28.07 -3.55
N ASP A 165 -4.92 -28.46 -4.83
CA ASP A 165 -3.75 -29.13 -5.43
C ASP A 165 -2.50 -28.23 -5.51
N TYR A 166 -2.65 -26.93 -5.30
CA TYR A 166 -1.59 -25.92 -5.37
C TYR A 166 -1.16 -25.41 -4.00
N GLY A 167 -1.75 -25.97 -2.92
CA GLY A 167 -1.43 -25.57 -1.56
C GLY A 167 -1.99 -24.20 -1.17
N ILE A 168 -3.19 -23.85 -1.68
CA ILE A 168 -3.88 -22.63 -1.24
C ILE A 168 -4.20 -22.71 0.26
N VAL A 169 -3.94 -21.62 0.97
CA VAL A 169 -4.29 -21.51 2.39
C VAL A 169 -4.95 -20.17 2.67
N PRO A 170 -5.95 -20.10 3.54
CA PRO A 170 -6.47 -18.85 4.04
C PRO A 170 -5.39 -18.12 4.85
N CYS A 171 -5.19 -16.83 4.57
CA CYS A 171 -4.22 -16.01 5.29
C CYS A 171 -4.94 -14.93 6.11
N GLY A 172 -4.52 -14.79 7.37
CA GLY A 172 -5.02 -13.73 8.24
C GLY A 172 -4.34 -12.39 8.00
N ILE A 173 -4.89 -11.35 8.61
CA ILE A 173 -4.39 -9.96 8.49
C ILE A 173 -2.93 -9.82 8.95
N LEU A 174 -2.50 -10.60 9.95
CA LEU A 174 -1.13 -10.54 10.46
C LEU A 174 -0.10 -11.05 9.44
N ALA A 175 -0.43 -12.10 8.68
CA ALA A 175 0.43 -12.59 7.60
C ALA A 175 0.50 -11.57 6.46
N MET A 176 -0.62 -10.93 6.10
CA MET A 176 -0.64 -9.85 5.11
C MET A 176 0.20 -8.66 5.58
N ASP A 177 0.15 -8.31 6.86
CA ASP A 177 0.93 -7.20 7.43
C ASP A 177 2.44 -7.44 7.31
N MET A 178 2.90 -8.66 7.52
CA MET A 178 4.31 -9.01 7.29
C MET A 178 4.67 -8.92 5.80
N ALA A 179 3.84 -9.48 4.92
CA ALA A 179 4.09 -9.49 3.47
C ALA A 179 4.11 -8.07 2.86
N ARG A 180 3.23 -7.15 3.32
CA ARG A 180 3.23 -5.78 2.83
C ARG A 180 4.52 -5.02 3.22
N VAL A 181 5.10 -5.30 4.40
CA VAL A 181 6.39 -4.72 4.81
C VAL A 181 7.51 -5.22 3.91
N GLU A 182 7.56 -6.53 3.61
CA GLU A 182 8.50 -7.10 2.64
C GLU A 182 8.39 -6.42 1.27
N ALA A 183 7.17 -6.10 0.86
CA ALA A 183 6.88 -5.39 -0.39
C ALA A 183 7.14 -3.88 -0.33
N GLY A 184 7.51 -3.33 0.82
CA GLY A 184 7.72 -1.89 1.00
C GLY A 184 6.43 -1.07 0.88
N LEU A 185 5.27 -1.68 1.16
CA LEU A 185 3.96 -1.04 1.10
C LEU A 185 3.58 -0.51 2.48
N PHE A 186 3.36 0.78 2.55
CA PHE A 186 2.95 1.44 3.78
C PHE A 186 1.43 1.35 4.02
N MET A 187 1.01 1.67 5.23
CA MET A 187 -0.39 1.64 5.67
C MET A 187 -0.73 2.95 6.38
N ILE A 188 -1.90 3.52 6.03
CA ILE A 188 -2.45 4.70 6.72
C ILE A 188 -2.60 4.44 8.22
N ASP A 189 -2.36 5.48 9.02
CA ASP A 189 -2.38 5.48 10.50
C ASP A 189 -1.46 4.43 11.16
N VAL A 190 -0.56 3.88 10.38
CA VAL A 190 0.53 3.00 10.84
C VAL A 190 1.88 3.57 10.41
N ASP A 191 2.09 3.72 9.10
CA ASP A 191 3.35 4.24 8.54
C ASP A 191 3.27 5.73 8.20
N TYR A 192 2.09 6.27 8.02
CA TYR A 192 1.84 7.72 8.00
C TYR A 192 0.49 8.02 8.66
N THR A 193 0.36 9.20 9.23
CA THR A 193 -0.89 9.68 9.80
C THR A 193 -1.65 10.48 8.75
N ALA A 194 -2.93 10.16 8.53
CA ALA A 194 -3.79 10.95 7.67
C ALA A 194 -3.80 12.42 8.14
N ALA A 195 -3.70 13.37 7.22
CA ALA A 195 -3.57 14.78 7.58
C ALA A 195 -4.73 15.31 8.43
N ASN A 196 -5.94 14.77 8.22
CA ASN A 196 -7.14 15.08 9.01
C ASN A 196 -7.20 14.34 10.37
N HIS A 197 -6.33 13.34 10.62
CA HIS A 197 -6.20 12.65 11.91
C HIS A 197 -5.02 13.18 12.74
N ALA A 198 -4.10 13.92 12.12
CA ALA A 198 -2.92 14.42 12.77
C ALA A 198 -3.22 15.46 13.85
N TRP A 199 -2.59 15.34 15.01
CA TRP A 199 -2.69 16.28 16.13
C TRP A 199 -1.71 17.46 16.00
N ILE A 200 -0.58 17.23 15.30
CA ILE A 200 0.45 18.24 15.06
C ILE A 200 0.99 18.11 13.62
N GLU A 201 1.51 19.20 13.07
CA GLU A 201 2.06 19.22 11.70
C GLU A 201 3.16 18.18 11.46
N GLY A 202 4.01 17.94 12.46
CA GLY A 202 5.10 16.95 12.36
C GLY A 202 4.67 15.50 12.18
N GLN A 203 3.38 15.17 12.32
CA GLN A 203 2.83 13.84 12.05
C GLN A 203 2.42 13.66 10.59
N LYS A 204 2.22 14.76 9.85
CA LYS A 204 1.74 14.74 8.48
C LYS A 204 2.87 14.47 7.50
N SER A 205 2.63 13.62 6.53
CA SER A 205 3.57 13.30 5.46
C SER A 205 3.03 13.68 4.09
N THR A 206 3.92 14.00 3.16
CA THR A 206 3.57 14.22 1.76
C THR A 206 3.73 12.92 0.96
N PRO A 207 3.14 12.80 -0.24
CA PRO A 207 3.41 11.67 -1.12
C PRO A 207 4.89 11.53 -1.49
N LEU A 208 5.62 12.63 -1.57
CA LEU A 208 7.05 12.63 -1.89
C LEU A 208 7.89 12.06 -0.73
N GLU A 209 7.55 12.42 0.50
CA GLU A 209 8.14 11.84 1.71
C GLU A 209 7.86 10.33 1.80
N MET A 210 6.68 9.89 1.34
CA MET A 210 6.28 8.47 1.32
C MET A 210 6.83 7.67 0.13
N GLY A 211 7.69 8.27 -0.71
CA GLY A 211 8.27 7.59 -1.86
C GLY A 211 7.30 7.39 -3.03
N LEU A 212 6.23 8.17 -3.10
CA LEU A 212 5.25 8.15 -4.19
C LEU A 212 5.60 9.15 -5.32
N ASP A 213 6.86 9.53 -5.48
CA ASP A 213 7.32 10.42 -6.55
C ASP A 213 6.77 10.02 -7.93
N TRP A 214 6.72 8.72 -8.20
CA TRP A 214 6.24 8.13 -9.46
C TRP A 214 4.72 8.30 -9.68
N ALA A 215 3.95 8.56 -8.63
CA ALA A 215 2.50 8.80 -8.68
C ALA A 215 2.15 10.29 -8.68
N VAL A 216 3.11 11.17 -8.37
CA VAL A 216 2.94 12.64 -8.37
C VAL A 216 3.37 13.21 -9.72
N GLN A 217 2.39 13.50 -10.57
CA GLN A 217 2.60 14.00 -11.93
C GLN A 217 2.36 15.52 -11.97
N LEU A 218 3.37 16.29 -11.64
CA LEU A 218 3.30 17.75 -11.60
C LEU A 218 3.19 18.39 -13.00
N ASP A 219 3.54 17.66 -14.05
CA ASP A 219 3.44 18.06 -15.45
C ASP A 219 2.03 17.90 -16.05
N LYS A 220 1.11 17.25 -15.33
CA LYS A 220 -0.27 17.08 -15.82
C LYS A 220 -0.98 18.44 -15.94
N PRO A 221 -1.92 18.59 -16.91
CA PRO A 221 -2.67 19.83 -17.07
C PRO A 221 -3.62 20.09 -15.91
N GLY A 222 -3.90 21.36 -15.66
CA GLY A 222 -4.85 21.80 -14.64
C GLY A 222 -4.32 21.74 -13.21
N TYR A 223 -5.13 22.25 -12.30
CA TYR A 223 -4.84 22.24 -10.86
C TYR A 223 -5.31 20.95 -10.20
N PHE A 224 -4.59 20.53 -9.18
CA PHE A 224 -5.07 19.55 -8.21
C PHE A 224 -4.74 19.99 -6.78
N VAL A 225 -5.51 19.50 -5.81
CA VAL A 225 -5.35 19.85 -4.40
C VAL A 225 -3.95 19.48 -3.92
N GLY A 226 -3.25 20.42 -3.29
CA GLY A 226 -1.88 20.27 -2.81
C GLY A 226 -0.77 20.52 -3.85
N ARG A 227 -1.12 20.80 -5.13
CA ARG A 227 -0.14 20.95 -6.22
C ARG A 227 0.99 21.92 -5.89
N ARG A 228 0.68 23.12 -5.41
CA ARG A 228 1.67 24.17 -5.13
C ARG A 228 2.68 23.76 -4.04
N ALA A 229 2.19 23.08 -3.01
CA ALA A 229 3.02 22.59 -1.94
C ALA A 229 3.97 21.49 -2.44
N LEU A 230 3.46 20.54 -3.24
CA LEU A 230 4.27 19.46 -3.84
C LEU A 230 5.28 19.98 -4.87
N GLU A 231 4.96 21.01 -5.66
CA GLU A 231 5.90 21.68 -6.57
C GLU A 231 7.07 22.31 -5.79
N ARG A 232 6.76 22.99 -4.68
CA ARG A 232 7.78 23.58 -3.79
C ARG A 232 8.68 22.50 -3.20
N GLU A 233 8.08 21.48 -2.58
CA GLU A 233 8.82 20.37 -1.99
C GLU A 233 9.71 19.65 -3.02
N LYS A 234 9.19 19.45 -4.25
CA LYS A 234 9.97 18.84 -5.34
C LYS A 234 11.21 19.66 -5.69
N SER A 235 11.12 20.99 -5.65
CA SER A 235 12.26 21.89 -5.93
C SER A 235 13.27 21.95 -4.79
N GLU A 236 12.80 21.92 -3.54
CA GLU A 236 13.64 22.04 -2.33
C GLU A 236 14.19 20.68 -1.86
N GLY A 237 13.52 19.59 -2.27
CA GLY A 237 13.71 18.22 -1.80
C GLY A 237 13.03 17.98 -0.45
N SER A 238 12.53 16.77 -0.25
CA SER A 238 11.79 16.39 0.95
C SER A 238 12.68 16.43 2.20
N ALA A 239 12.13 16.92 3.30
CA ALA A 239 12.82 16.95 4.60
C ALA A 239 12.92 15.54 5.23
N TRP A 240 11.94 14.70 4.96
CA TRP A 240 11.86 13.31 5.40
C TRP A 240 11.73 12.36 4.22
N LYS A 241 12.04 11.08 4.43
CA LYS A 241 11.80 10.04 3.43
C LYS A 241 11.53 8.69 4.08
N LEU A 242 10.51 7.99 3.54
CA LEU A 242 10.26 6.59 3.87
C LEU A 242 11.27 5.70 3.14
N MET A 243 11.98 4.90 3.91
CA MET A 243 13.02 3.98 3.43
C MET A 243 12.86 2.60 4.05
N GLY A 244 13.61 1.63 3.54
CA GLY A 244 13.80 0.35 4.20
C GLY A 244 14.99 0.43 5.17
N PHE A 245 14.94 -0.40 6.21
CA PHE A 245 16.05 -0.61 7.13
C PHE A 245 16.25 -2.11 7.37
N GLU A 246 17.47 -2.58 7.18
CA GLU A 246 17.87 -3.95 7.50
C GLU A 246 18.65 -3.94 8.80
N VAL A 247 18.14 -4.60 9.81
CA VAL A 247 18.82 -4.76 11.11
C VAL A 247 19.91 -5.82 10.98
N ASP A 248 21.09 -5.54 11.51
CA ASP A 248 22.20 -6.48 11.61
C ASP A 248 21.86 -7.56 12.64
N TRP A 249 21.70 -8.79 12.16
CA TRP A 249 21.33 -9.92 12.98
C TRP A 249 22.35 -10.23 14.08
N GLU A 250 23.64 -10.16 13.79
CA GLU A 250 24.70 -10.39 14.78
C GLU A 250 24.67 -9.32 15.88
N SER A 251 24.34 -8.08 15.52
CA SER A 251 24.13 -7.02 16.51
C SER A 251 22.98 -7.36 17.45
N MET A 252 21.86 -7.84 16.90
CA MET A 252 20.72 -8.30 17.73
C MET A 252 21.11 -9.46 18.64
N GLU A 253 21.76 -10.49 18.10
CA GLU A 253 22.18 -11.66 18.88
C GLU A 253 23.06 -11.25 20.07
N ARG A 254 24.03 -10.35 19.86
CA ARG A 254 24.91 -9.85 20.95
C ARG A 254 24.11 -9.16 22.05
N LEU A 255 23.09 -8.40 21.71
CA LEU A 255 22.27 -7.69 22.70
C LEU A 255 21.44 -8.63 23.57
N PHE A 256 20.86 -9.66 22.97
CA PHE A 256 20.14 -10.70 23.70
C PHE A 256 21.09 -11.60 24.52
N ALA A 257 22.20 -12.01 23.94
CA ALA A 257 23.21 -12.84 24.60
C ALA A 257 23.79 -12.16 25.86
N ALA A 258 23.94 -10.82 25.85
CA ALA A 258 24.38 -10.06 27.01
C ALA A 258 23.40 -10.19 28.22
N SER A 259 22.15 -10.58 27.97
CA SER A 259 21.16 -10.91 28.99
C SER A 259 20.97 -12.43 29.18
N GLY A 260 21.80 -13.27 28.55
CA GLY A 260 21.70 -14.73 28.63
C GLY A 260 20.51 -15.31 27.84
N LEU A 261 19.99 -14.58 26.87
CA LEU A 261 18.80 -14.95 26.11
C LEU A 261 19.13 -15.20 24.61
N PRO A 262 18.41 -16.09 23.94
CA PRO A 262 18.38 -16.10 22.47
C PRO A 262 17.54 -14.91 21.97
N PRO A 263 17.76 -14.45 20.73
CA PRO A 263 16.91 -13.43 20.11
C PRO A 263 15.44 -13.82 20.15
N GLN A 264 14.61 -12.93 20.70
CA GLN A 264 13.17 -13.07 20.73
C GLN A 264 12.56 -12.03 19.81
N ILE A 265 11.94 -12.49 18.72
CA ILE A 265 11.31 -11.64 17.73
C ILE A 265 9.82 -11.94 17.74
N PRO A 266 8.95 -10.91 17.74
CA PRO A 266 7.52 -11.10 17.59
C PRO A 266 7.17 -11.87 16.31
N GLY A 267 6.23 -12.81 16.40
CA GLY A 267 5.73 -13.58 15.26
C GLY A 267 4.77 -12.79 14.36
N MET A 268 4.70 -11.48 14.52
CA MET A 268 3.89 -10.55 13.75
C MET A 268 4.65 -9.24 13.52
N ALA A 269 4.18 -8.42 12.59
CA ALA A 269 4.72 -7.09 12.41
C ALA A 269 4.43 -6.21 13.65
N VAL A 270 5.46 -5.51 14.10
CA VAL A 270 5.38 -4.56 15.21
C VAL A 270 5.09 -3.18 14.64
N ARG A 271 3.95 -2.62 15.02
CA ARG A 271 3.49 -1.29 14.64
C ARG A 271 3.76 -0.35 15.79
N GLY A 272 4.86 0.36 15.73
CA GLY A 272 5.23 1.29 16.81
C GLY A 272 6.49 2.06 16.45
N SER A 273 6.52 3.31 16.87
CA SER A 273 7.65 4.20 16.58
C SER A 273 8.87 3.79 17.40
N LEU A 274 9.84 3.14 16.73
CA LEU A 274 11.13 2.82 17.30
C LEU A 274 12.17 3.84 16.82
N PRO A 275 12.87 4.56 17.72
CA PRO A 275 13.89 5.54 17.35
C PRO A 275 15.01 4.94 16.49
N LEU A 276 15.42 5.69 15.45
CA LEU A 276 16.64 5.48 14.69
C LEU A 276 17.67 6.54 15.10
N LEU A 277 18.87 6.11 15.41
CA LEU A 277 19.90 6.92 16.03
C LEU A 277 21.21 6.91 15.22
N LEU A 278 21.89 8.06 15.23
CA LEU A 278 23.26 8.18 14.79
C LEU A 278 24.07 8.94 15.85
N GLY A 279 25.09 8.30 16.42
CA GLY A 279 25.90 8.91 17.47
C GLY A 279 25.09 9.36 18.69
N GLY A 280 24.01 8.65 19.03
CA GLY A 280 23.12 8.96 20.16
C GLY A 280 22.01 9.98 19.86
N ASN A 281 22.03 10.62 18.68
CA ASN A 281 21.00 11.57 18.26
C ASN A 281 19.93 10.85 17.42
N GLN A 282 18.67 11.14 17.69
CA GLN A 282 17.58 10.61 16.88
C GLN A 282 17.54 11.30 15.52
N VAL A 283 17.62 10.48 14.45
CA VAL A 283 17.61 10.94 13.05
C VAL A 283 16.39 10.41 12.27
N GLY A 284 15.55 9.63 12.92
CA GLY A 284 14.34 9.07 12.34
C GLY A 284 13.64 8.10 13.29
N TYR A 285 12.71 7.34 12.73
CA TYR A 285 11.98 6.29 13.47
C TYR A 285 11.50 5.20 12.53
N ALA A 286 11.40 3.98 13.02
CA ALA A 286 10.70 2.90 12.34
C ALA A 286 9.21 2.99 12.66
N SER A 287 8.35 2.93 11.66
CA SER A 287 6.88 2.88 11.84
C SER A 287 6.38 1.44 11.93
N THR A 288 6.98 0.54 11.18
CA THR A 288 6.67 -0.90 11.23
C THR A 288 7.95 -1.71 11.08
N SER A 289 8.10 -2.75 11.90
CA SER A 289 9.21 -3.70 11.80
C SER A 289 8.72 -5.15 11.86
N THR A 290 9.41 -6.06 11.20
CA THR A 290 9.05 -7.48 11.17
C THR A 290 10.24 -8.36 10.82
N TRP A 291 10.19 -9.62 11.28
CA TRP A 291 11.01 -10.67 10.69
C TRP A 291 10.45 -11.06 9.33
N SER A 292 11.27 -11.04 8.31
CA SER A 292 10.91 -11.56 6.99
C SER A 292 11.31 -13.05 6.88
N PRO A 293 10.36 -13.96 6.83
CA PRO A 293 10.66 -15.38 6.62
C PRO A 293 11.20 -15.68 5.22
N VAL A 294 10.87 -14.83 4.24
CA VAL A 294 11.35 -14.95 2.85
C VAL A 294 12.80 -14.50 2.75
N LEU A 295 13.14 -13.35 3.32
CA LEU A 295 14.47 -12.75 3.23
C LEU A 295 15.42 -13.25 4.31
N LYS A 296 14.91 -13.89 5.39
CA LYS A 296 15.67 -14.28 6.58
C LYS A 296 16.37 -13.08 7.23
N LYS A 297 15.65 -11.97 7.34
CA LYS A 297 16.14 -10.71 7.91
C LYS A 297 15.10 -10.06 8.80
N TYR A 298 15.55 -9.31 9.79
CA TYR A 298 14.69 -8.36 10.50
C TYR A 298 14.72 -7.02 9.76
N ILE A 299 13.56 -6.59 9.28
CA ILE A 299 13.40 -5.42 8.41
C ILE A 299 12.42 -4.43 9.02
N ALA A 300 12.56 -3.15 8.65
CA ALA A 300 11.66 -2.11 9.08
C ALA A 300 11.40 -1.07 7.99
N LEU A 301 10.17 -0.54 7.94
CA LEU A 301 9.85 0.70 7.25
C LEU A 301 10.24 1.85 8.18
N VAL A 302 11.03 2.79 7.68
CA VAL A 302 11.61 3.84 8.51
C VAL A 302 11.45 5.22 7.86
N HIS A 303 11.12 6.21 8.68
CA HIS A 303 11.12 7.63 8.30
C HIS A 303 12.43 8.25 8.74
N LEU A 304 13.16 8.81 7.82
CA LEU A 304 14.47 9.39 8.07
C LEU A 304 14.52 10.85 7.62
N GLN A 305 15.16 11.67 8.44
CA GLN A 305 15.47 13.07 8.11
C GLN A 305 16.59 13.15 7.08
N ARG A 306 16.62 14.23 6.29
CA ARG A 306 17.77 14.60 5.48
C ARG A 306 18.97 14.91 6.38
N PRO A 307 20.20 14.41 6.08
CA PRO A 307 20.59 13.66 4.87
C PRO A 307 20.63 12.14 5.09
N TYR A 308 20.03 11.59 6.14
CA TYR A 308 20.25 10.22 6.63
C TYR A 308 19.52 9.14 5.86
N TYR A 309 18.70 9.48 4.87
CA TYR A 309 17.93 8.51 4.09
C TYR A 309 18.67 7.92 2.88
N GLU A 310 19.99 8.20 2.73
CA GLU A 310 20.75 7.61 1.63
C GLU A 310 20.98 6.11 1.85
N PRO A 311 20.73 5.23 0.84
CA PRO A 311 20.98 3.80 0.95
C PRO A 311 22.45 3.51 1.34
N GLY A 312 22.64 2.61 2.28
CA GLY A 312 23.94 2.28 2.85
C GLY A 312 24.28 3.03 4.14
N THR A 313 23.54 4.07 4.50
CA THR A 313 23.74 4.79 5.76
C THR A 313 23.60 3.82 6.94
N GLN A 314 24.63 3.79 7.80
CA GLN A 314 24.64 2.96 9.01
C GLN A 314 23.98 3.72 10.15
N LEU A 315 22.97 3.12 10.75
CA LEU A 315 22.21 3.67 11.88
C LEU A 315 22.01 2.60 12.95
N GLN A 316 21.48 3.02 14.07
CA GLN A 316 21.07 2.12 15.14
C GLN A 316 19.57 2.23 15.35
N MET A 317 18.87 1.11 15.45
CA MET A 317 17.45 1.04 15.78
C MET A 317 17.27 0.62 17.24
N GLU A 318 16.41 1.33 17.98
CA GLU A 318 16.06 0.93 19.32
C GLU A 318 15.36 -0.43 19.33
N ILE A 319 15.78 -1.31 20.22
CA ILE A 319 15.12 -2.57 20.55
C ILE A 319 15.05 -2.74 22.07
N THR A 320 14.03 -3.46 22.54
CA THR A 320 13.88 -3.72 23.98
C THR A 320 14.27 -5.16 24.28
N VAL A 321 15.22 -5.33 25.20
CA VAL A 321 15.64 -6.63 25.74
C VAL A 321 15.55 -6.56 27.26
N GLU A 322 14.76 -7.44 27.89
CA GLU A 322 14.59 -7.46 29.37
C GLU A 322 14.25 -6.08 29.94
N HIS A 323 13.29 -5.39 29.33
CA HIS A 323 12.84 -4.03 29.69
C HIS A 323 13.90 -2.92 29.55
N LYS A 324 15.08 -3.24 28.99
CA LYS A 324 16.13 -2.26 28.68
C LYS A 324 16.04 -1.85 27.22
N ARG A 325 16.08 -0.55 26.96
CA ARG A 325 16.19 0.02 25.63
C ARG A 325 17.64 -0.05 25.18
N LEU A 326 17.90 -0.86 24.17
CA LEU A 326 19.21 -1.09 23.58
C LEU A 326 19.18 -0.73 22.09
N HIS A 327 20.32 -0.70 21.43
CA HIS A 327 20.42 -0.25 20.04
C HIS A 327 21.07 -1.34 19.20
N ALA A 328 20.34 -1.87 18.22
CA ALA A 328 20.86 -2.78 17.21
C ALA A 328 21.36 -1.99 16.00
N ASN A 329 22.52 -2.33 15.49
CA ASN A 329 23.06 -1.75 14.27
C ASN A 329 22.23 -2.21 13.06
N GLY A 330 22.28 -1.42 12.00
CA GLY A 330 21.65 -1.76 10.73
C GLY A 330 21.95 -0.73 9.66
N LYS A 331 21.39 -0.92 8.49
CA LYS A 331 21.62 -0.05 7.33
C LYS A 331 20.34 0.33 6.62
N VAL A 332 20.34 1.53 6.09
CA VAL A 332 19.28 2.03 5.21
C VAL A 332 19.35 1.32 3.87
N VAL A 333 18.21 0.87 3.36
CA VAL A 333 18.08 0.20 2.06
C VAL A 333 16.92 0.78 1.26
N LYS A 334 16.95 0.57 -0.05
CA LYS A 334 15.83 0.94 -0.93
C LYS A 334 14.64 0.00 -0.72
N LEU A 335 13.45 0.51 -0.94
CA LEU A 335 12.22 -0.27 -1.03
C LEU A 335 11.92 -0.61 -2.51
N PRO A 336 11.26 -1.73 -2.79
CA PRO A 336 10.85 -2.78 -1.85
C PRO A 336 12.01 -3.66 -1.38
N PHE A 337 11.86 -4.37 -0.24
CA PHE A 337 12.82 -5.39 0.19
C PHE A 337 12.71 -6.67 -0.65
N TYR A 338 11.48 -7.02 -1.07
CA TYR A 338 11.16 -8.20 -1.85
C TYR A 338 10.41 -7.82 -3.13
N GLU A 339 10.99 -8.13 -4.28
CA GLU A 339 10.37 -7.93 -5.60
C GLU A 339 10.70 -9.11 -6.51
N PRO A 340 9.89 -10.19 -6.49
CA PRO A 340 10.15 -11.37 -7.29
C PRO A 340 9.91 -11.10 -8.79
N GLU A 341 10.74 -11.69 -9.64
CA GLU A 341 10.67 -11.48 -11.09
C GLU A 341 9.31 -11.84 -11.71
N TRP A 342 8.63 -12.87 -11.19
CA TRP A 342 7.33 -13.32 -11.71
C TRP A 342 6.16 -12.40 -11.40
N LYS A 343 6.33 -11.44 -10.49
CA LYS A 343 5.29 -10.46 -10.13
C LYS A 343 4.74 -9.70 -11.34
N LYS A 344 5.60 -9.33 -12.26
CA LYS A 344 5.27 -8.50 -13.44
C LYS A 344 5.20 -9.28 -14.75
N LYS A 345 5.64 -10.54 -14.76
CA LYS A 345 5.63 -11.44 -15.95
C LYS A 345 4.26 -11.93 -16.33
#